data_600ac73b86cb5560ebfa83dc2fddc0dc
#
_entry.id   600ac73b86cb5560ebfa83dc2fddc0dc
#
_cell.length_a   1.000
_cell.length_b   1.000
_cell.length_c   1.000
_cell.angle_alpha   90.00
_cell.angle_beta   90.00
_cell.angle_gamma   90.00
#
_symmetry.space_group_name_H-M   'P 1'
#
loop_
_entity.id
_entity.type
_entity.pdbx_description
1 polymer ?
#
loop_
_entity_poly.entity_id
_entity_poly.type
_entity_poly.pdbx_seq_one_letter_code
_entity_poly.pdbx_strand_id
1 'polypeptide(L)'
;VDTVVAINDDRRFCEYLSSRHDGTVIWGNGMKLAVLEEAGVAGFDAIVALTGLDADNLAICQVAKKFLGIRIQLCIVSNPENTAIFRQLGVTAAISATATLAQAIRGALELPDPVGAKARAATAAAVAAAEAGNGEGDGADGTADDEEDPGAPSPFRSILGSWHHLGKERR
;
A
#
# COMPACT_ATOMS: atom_id res chain seq x y z
N VAL A 1 -0.14 -22.84 -4.07
CA VAL A 1 -1.46 -22.28 -3.71
C VAL A 1 -1.18 -20.97 -3.00
N ASP A 2 -1.64 -19.90 -3.59
CA ASP A 2 -1.41 -18.57 -3.06
C ASP A 2 -2.28 -18.37 -1.80
N THR A 3 -1.67 -17.91 -0.72
CA THR A 3 -2.39 -17.58 0.51
C THR A 3 -2.87 -16.13 0.42
N VAL A 4 -4.17 -15.92 0.55
CA VAL A 4 -4.78 -14.60 0.55
C VAL A 4 -5.44 -14.32 1.90
N VAL A 5 -5.13 -13.17 2.48
CA VAL A 5 -5.74 -12.66 3.71
C VAL A 5 -6.42 -11.34 3.38
N ALA A 6 -7.72 -11.24 3.64
CA ALA A 6 -8.48 -10.00 3.52
C ALA A 6 -8.69 -9.37 4.90
N ILE A 7 -8.39 -8.07 5.02
CA ILE A 7 -8.58 -7.31 6.27
C ILE A 7 -9.52 -6.15 6.00
N ASN A 8 -10.57 -6.02 6.79
CA ASN A 8 -11.53 -4.94 6.66
C ASN A 8 -12.06 -4.52 8.04
N ASP A 9 -12.35 -3.24 8.23
CA ASP A 9 -12.87 -2.69 9.48
C ASP A 9 -14.40 -2.73 9.60
N ASP A 10 -15.10 -3.05 8.49
CA ASP A 10 -16.53 -3.32 8.51
C ASP A 10 -16.79 -4.81 8.80
N ARG A 11 -17.33 -5.09 9.98
CA ARG A 11 -17.64 -6.45 10.42
C ARG A 11 -18.64 -7.15 9.51
N ARG A 12 -19.67 -6.45 9.05
CA ARG A 12 -20.71 -7.04 8.17
C ARG A 12 -20.12 -7.42 6.81
N PHE A 13 -19.22 -6.58 6.30
CA PHE A 13 -18.52 -6.89 5.08
C PHE A 13 -17.58 -8.09 5.24
N CYS A 14 -16.91 -8.22 6.38
CA CYS A 14 -16.11 -9.41 6.69
C CYS A 14 -16.96 -10.68 6.74
N GLU A 15 -18.12 -10.64 7.41
CA GLU A 15 -19.08 -11.76 7.45
C GLU A 15 -19.58 -12.14 6.04
N TYR A 16 -19.87 -11.13 5.21
CA TYR A 16 -20.27 -11.34 3.82
C TYR A 16 -19.13 -12.01 3.00
N LEU A 17 -17.91 -11.51 3.09
CA LEU A 17 -16.76 -12.10 2.39
C LEU A 17 -16.50 -13.55 2.82
N SER A 18 -16.50 -13.81 4.12
CA SER A 18 -16.25 -15.15 4.68
C SER A 18 -17.32 -16.17 4.24
N SER A 19 -18.53 -15.72 3.94
CA SER A 19 -19.59 -16.58 3.44
C SER A 19 -19.46 -16.96 1.96
N ARG A 20 -18.61 -16.26 1.20
CA ARG A 20 -18.49 -16.40 -0.25
C ARG A 20 -17.12 -16.84 -0.75
N HIS A 21 -16.11 -16.74 0.09
CA HIS A 21 -14.73 -17.04 -0.27
C HIS A 21 -14.10 -17.90 0.80
N ASP A 22 -13.29 -18.88 0.38
CA ASP A 22 -12.56 -19.79 1.27
C ASP A 22 -11.28 -19.17 1.86
N GLY A 23 -10.99 -17.89 1.54
CA GLY A 23 -9.84 -17.17 2.04
C GLY A 23 -10.01 -16.73 3.50
N THR A 24 -8.90 -16.45 4.18
CA THR A 24 -8.89 -15.89 5.52
C THR A 24 -9.39 -14.45 5.50
N VAL A 25 -10.43 -14.15 6.28
CA VAL A 25 -10.97 -12.80 6.43
C VAL A 25 -10.85 -12.37 7.89
N ILE A 26 -10.25 -11.21 8.12
CA ILE A 26 -9.99 -10.66 9.44
C ILE A 26 -10.72 -9.32 9.59
N TRP A 27 -11.47 -9.20 10.66
CA TRP A 27 -12.08 -7.94 11.02
C TRP A 27 -11.08 -7.10 11.81
N GLY A 28 -10.68 -5.96 11.26
CA GLY A 28 -9.73 -5.05 11.90
C GLY A 28 -9.33 -3.89 11.01
N ASN A 29 -8.64 -2.93 11.61
CA ASN A 29 -8.11 -1.77 10.89
C ASN A 29 -6.71 -2.07 10.35
N GLY A 30 -6.58 -2.19 9.02
CA GLY A 30 -5.32 -2.50 8.33
C GLY A 30 -4.21 -1.44 8.45
N MET A 31 -4.49 -0.25 9.00
CA MET A 31 -3.45 0.74 9.32
C MET A 31 -2.71 0.42 10.62
N LYS A 32 -3.25 -0.47 11.47
CA LYS A 32 -2.64 -0.82 12.74
C LYS A 32 -1.68 -2.00 12.55
N LEU A 33 -0.43 -1.80 12.91
CA LEU A 33 0.59 -2.85 12.84
C LEU A 33 0.17 -4.10 13.59
N ALA A 34 -0.35 -3.97 14.80
CA ALA A 34 -0.80 -5.10 15.61
C ALA A 34 -1.85 -5.98 14.89
N VAL A 35 -2.78 -5.37 14.15
CA VAL A 35 -3.78 -6.12 13.36
C VAL A 35 -3.13 -6.90 12.23
N LEU A 36 -2.14 -6.31 11.57
CA LEU A 36 -1.40 -6.97 10.49
C LEU A 36 -0.51 -8.11 11.02
N GLU A 37 0.10 -7.93 12.19
CA GLU A 37 0.89 -8.95 12.88
C GLU A 37 0.02 -10.12 13.35
N GLU A 38 -1.12 -9.84 13.99
CA GLU A 38 -2.10 -10.86 14.39
C GLU A 38 -2.67 -11.62 13.19
N ALA A 39 -2.80 -10.94 12.05
CA ALA A 39 -3.20 -11.56 10.79
C ALA A 39 -2.12 -12.48 10.18
N GLY A 40 -0.90 -12.47 10.71
CA GLY A 40 0.19 -13.34 10.26
C GLY A 40 0.69 -13.00 8.84
N VAL A 41 0.56 -11.73 8.40
CA VAL A 41 0.91 -11.34 7.02
C VAL A 41 2.37 -10.91 6.87
N ALA A 42 3.18 -11.00 7.92
CA ALA A 42 4.61 -10.74 7.85
C ALA A 42 5.29 -11.64 6.81
N GLY A 43 6.11 -11.05 5.95
CA GLY A 43 6.82 -11.79 4.90
C GLY A 43 5.96 -12.21 3.69
N PHE A 44 4.71 -11.75 3.60
CA PHE A 44 3.93 -11.96 2.37
C PHE A 44 4.61 -11.26 1.18
N ASP A 45 4.39 -11.77 -0.02
CA ASP A 45 4.99 -11.22 -1.24
C ASP A 45 4.47 -9.83 -1.56
N ALA A 46 3.17 -9.61 -1.39
CA ALA A 46 2.51 -8.36 -1.74
C ALA A 46 1.40 -7.95 -0.75
N ILE A 47 1.19 -6.66 -0.63
CA ILE A 47 0.02 -6.07 0.00
C ILE A 47 -0.71 -5.18 -1.00
N VAL A 48 -2.04 -5.24 -0.97
CA VAL A 48 -2.91 -4.41 -1.82
C VAL A 48 -3.83 -3.58 -0.92
N ALA A 49 -3.60 -2.26 -0.87
CA ALA A 49 -4.41 -1.34 -0.08
C ALA A 49 -5.51 -0.71 -0.96
N LEU A 50 -6.77 -1.02 -0.61
CA LEU A 50 -7.96 -0.65 -1.38
C LEU A 50 -8.97 0.12 -0.52
N THR A 51 -8.53 0.94 0.41
CA THR A 51 -9.41 1.79 1.20
C THR A 51 -9.93 2.96 0.36
N GLY A 52 -10.95 3.63 0.83
CA GLY A 52 -11.50 4.82 0.17
C GLY A 52 -10.65 6.08 0.33
N LEU A 53 -9.58 6.05 1.13
CA LEU A 53 -8.76 7.21 1.48
C LEU A 53 -7.30 7.00 1.08
N ASP A 54 -6.75 7.94 0.30
CA ASP A 54 -5.37 7.88 -0.17
C ASP A 54 -4.37 7.84 1.00
N ALA A 55 -4.61 8.62 2.07
CA ALA A 55 -3.75 8.65 3.24
C ALA A 55 -3.67 7.28 3.95
N ASP A 56 -4.80 6.59 4.07
CA ASP A 56 -4.88 5.27 4.69
C ASP A 56 -4.14 4.23 3.85
N ASN A 57 -4.35 4.28 2.53
CA ASN A 57 -3.64 3.40 1.60
C ASN A 57 -2.12 3.60 1.67
N LEU A 58 -1.66 4.84 1.77
CA LEU A 58 -0.24 5.13 1.95
C LEU A 58 0.27 4.58 3.29
N ALA A 59 -0.47 4.80 4.39
CA ALA A 59 -0.10 4.32 5.71
C ALA A 59 0.05 2.79 5.73
N ILE A 60 -0.92 2.06 5.18
CA ILE A 60 -0.88 0.60 5.06
C ILE A 60 0.36 0.15 4.29
N CYS A 61 0.64 0.75 3.13
CA CYS A 61 1.81 0.43 2.32
C CYS A 61 3.13 0.68 3.07
N GLN A 62 3.21 1.80 3.81
CA GLN A 62 4.41 2.14 4.58
C GLN A 62 4.63 1.19 5.77
N VAL A 63 3.57 0.83 6.50
CA VAL A 63 3.63 -0.14 7.60
C VAL A 63 4.09 -1.49 7.07
N ALA A 64 3.47 -1.98 6.00
CA ALA A 64 3.81 -3.25 5.39
C ALA A 64 5.28 -3.32 4.95
N LYS A 65 5.78 -2.26 4.33
CA LYS A 65 7.17 -2.18 3.86
C LYS A 65 8.17 -2.13 5.00
N LYS A 66 7.92 -1.27 6.01
CA LYS A 66 8.91 -0.97 7.04
C LYS A 66 8.97 -2.01 8.15
N PHE A 67 7.83 -2.60 8.50
CA PHE A 67 7.72 -3.45 9.68
C PHE A 67 7.44 -4.92 9.36
N LEU A 68 6.84 -5.22 8.20
CA LEU A 68 6.42 -6.59 7.87
C LEU A 68 7.27 -7.23 6.76
N GLY A 69 8.24 -6.50 6.21
CA GLY A 69 9.11 -7.01 5.15
C GLY A 69 8.40 -7.31 3.82
N ILE A 70 7.17 -6.81 3.63
CA ILE A 70 6.42 -7.02 2.39
C ILE A 70 7.02 -6.13 1.31
N ARG A 71 7.50 -6.74 0.21
CA ARG A 71 8.29 -6.03 -0.81
C ARG A 71 7.45 -5.33 -1.86
N ILE A 72 6.30 -5.89 -2.22
CA ILE A 72 5.41 -5.32 -3.24
C ILE A 72 4.24 -4.65 -2.54
N GLN A 73 4.14 -3.32 -2.67
CA GLN A 73 3.02 -2.53 -2.18
C GLN A 73 2.24 -1.98 -3.36
N LEU A 74 0.99 -2.38 -3.45
CA LEU A 74 0.03 -1.88 -4.44
C LEU A 74 -1.07 -1.10 -3.71
N CYS A 75 -1.51 0.01 -4.27
CA CYS A 75 -2.67 0.71 -3.75
C CYS A 75 -3.45 1.45 -4.83
N ILE A 76 -4.72 1.71 -4.53
CA ILE A 76 -5.53 2.64 -5.31
C ILE A 76 -5.34 4.05 -4.76
N VAL A 77 -5.31 5.04 -5.65
CA VAL A 77 -5.37 6.46 -5.32
C VAL A 77 -6.56 7.11 -6.01
N SER A 78 -7.29 7.93 -5.27
CA SER A 78 -8.45 8.67 -5.75
C SER A 78 -8.02 9.88 -6.59
N ASN A 79 -6.99 10.62 -6.12
CA ASN A 79 -6.41 11.71 -6.87
C ASN A 79 -5.23 11.20 -7.73
N PRO A 80 -5.30 11.31 -9.08
CA PRO A 80 -4.22 10.89 -9.98
C PRO A 80 -2.87 11.54 -9.69
N GLU A 81 -2.85 12.75 -9.16
CA GLU A 81 -1.63 13.48 -8.80
C GLU A 81 -0.84 12.79 -7.68
N ASN A 82 -1.53 12.11 -6.79
CA ASN A 82 -0.91 11.37 -5.69
C ASN A 82 -0.09 10.17 -6.17
N THR A 83 -0.31 9.69 -7.39
CA THR A 83 0.45 8.57 -7.96
C THR A 83 1.96 8.81 -7.94
N ALA A 84 2.40 10.00 -8.34
CA ALA A 84 3.82 10.36 -8.35
C ALA A 84 4.38 10.46 -6.92
N ILE A 85 3.62 11.07 -6.00
CA ILE A 85 4.00 11.24 -4.59
C ILE A 85 4.18 9.87 -3.91
N PHE A 86 3.24 8.95 -4.11
CA PHE A 86 3.29 7.60 -3.53
C PHE A 86 4.53 6.84 -3.99
N ARG A 87 4.90 6.95 -5.27
CA ARG A 87 6.13 6.35 -5.80
C ARG A 87 7.39 6.96 -5.17
N GLN A 88 7.43 8.28 -5.01
CA GLN A 88 8.55 8.95 -4.33
C GLN A 88 8.69 8.51 -2.87
N LEU A 89 7.56 8.19 -2.21
CA LEU A 89 7.53 7.61 -0.88
C LEU A 89 7.79 6.10 -0.86
N GLY A 90 8.13 5.52 -2.01
CA GLY A 90 8.58 4.14 -2.14
C GLY A 90 7.49 3.09 -2.18
N VAL A 91 6.24 3.46 -2.49
CA VAL A 91 5.17 2.51 -2.84
C VAL A 91 5.47 1.93 -4.23
N THR A 92 5.41 0.61 -4.37
CA THR A 92 5.78 -0.08 -5.62
C THR A 92 4.87 0.34 -6.77
N ALA A 93 3.55 0.34 -6.58
CA ALA A 93 2.61 0.85 -7.55
C ALA A 93 1.39 1.51 -6.89
N ALA A 94 1.13 2.75 -7.29
CA ALA A 94 -0.08 3.48 -6.97
C ALA A 94 -0.90 3.64 -8.26
N ILE A 95 -2.14 3.17 -8.26
CA ILE A 95 -3.00 3.10 -9.43
C ILE A 95 -4.19 4.04 -9.23
N SER A 96 -4.33 5.03 -10.11
CA SER A 96 -5.54 5.84 -10.11
C SER A 96 -6.65 5.14 -10.90
N ALA A 97 -7.70 4.73 -10.20
CA ALA A 97 -8.88 4.13 -10.83
C ALA A 97 -9.51 5.07 -11.86
N THR A 98 -9.62 6.35 -11.55
CA THR A 98 -10.17 7.38 -12.44
C THR A 98 -9.34 7.55 -13.70
N ALA A 99 -8.00 7.64 -13.57
CA ALA A 99 -7.12 7.77 -14.72
C ALA A 99 -7.14 6.49 -15.59
N THR A 100 -7.17 5.31 -14.95
CA THR A 100 -7.25 4.02 -15.65
C THR A 100 -8.54 3.90 -16.45
N LEU A 101 -9.69 4.27 -15.86
CA LEU A 101 -10.97 4.26 -16.54
C LEU A 101 -10.99 5.27 -17.71
N ALA A 102 -10.47 6.48 -17.50
CA ALA A 102 -10.35 7.48 -18.56
C ALA A 102 -9.49 6.99 -19.75
N GLN A 103 -8.41 6.26 -19.45
CA GLN A 103 -7.58 5.63 -20.50
C GLN A 103 -8.31 4.52 -21.24
N ALA A 104 -9.07 3.68 -20.53
CA ALA A 104 -9.86 2.63 -21.14
C ALA A 104 -10.92 3.20 -22.09
N ILE A 105 -11.61 4.28 -21.68
CA ILE A 105 -12.58 4.99 -22.54
C ILE A 105 -11.90 5.59 -23.75
N ARG A 106 -10.74 6.26 -23.59
CA ARG A 106 -9.98 6.80 -24.72
C ARG A 106 -9.58 5.72 -25.71
N GLY A 107 -9.08 4.58 -25.21
CA GLY A 107 -8.72 3.45 -26.06
C GLY A 107 -9.90 2.88 -26.84
N ALA A 108 -11.08 2.79 -26.22
CA ALA A 108 -12.30 2.34 -26.89
C ALA A 108 -12.79 3.33 -27.97
N LEU A 109 -12.46 4.60 -27.82
CA LEU A 109 -12.79 5.65 -28.80
C LEU A 109 -11.65 5.92 -29.81
N GLU A 110 -10.58 5.12 -29.77
CA GLU A 110 -9.36 5.30 -30.61
C GLU A 110 -8.72 6.69 -30.45
N LEU A 111 -8.91 7.33 -29.33
CA LEU A 111 -8.34 8.65 -29.04
C LEU A 111 -6.86 8.54 -28.63
N PRO A 112 -6.00 9.51 -29.04
CA PRO A 112 -4.59 9.49 -28.61
C PRO A 112 -4.44 9.51 -27.10
N ASP A 113 -3.52 8.70 -26.56
CA ASP A 113 -3.21 8.66 -25.13
C ASP A 113 -1.97 9.52 -24.81
N PRO A 114 -2.15 10.75 -24.32
CA PRO A 114 -1.03 11.68 -24.11
C PRO A 114 -0.16 11.33 -22.91
N VAL A 115 -0.63 10.51 -21.95
CA VAL A 115 0.05 10.29 -20.67
C VAL A 115 0.15 8.82 -20.24
N GLY A 116 -0.75 7.97 -20.72
CA GLY A 116 -0.95 6.63 -20.15
C GLY A 116 0.14 5.61 -20.42
N ALA A 117 0.75 5.64 -21.59
CA ALA A 117 1.78 4.67 -21.97
C ALA A 117 3.02 4.76 -21.03
N LYS A 118 3.43 5.97 -20.66
CA LYS A 118 4.57 6.24 -19.78
C LYS A 118 4.29 5.79 -18.34
N ALA A 119 3.05 5.98 -17.84
CA ALA A 119 2.65 5.59 -16.51
C ALA A 119 2.59 4.05 -16.35
N ARG A 120 2.05 3.34 -17.34
CA ARG A 120 2.00 1.86 -17.35
C ARG A 120 3.39 1.24 -17.38
N ALA A 121 4.29 1.75 -18.21
CA ALA A 121 5.66 1.28 -18.29
C ALA A 121 6.41 1.47 -16.96
N ALA A 122 6.23 2.61 -16.30
CA ALA A 122 6.84 2.89 -15.01
C ALA A 122 6.30 1.98 -13.88
N THR A 123 5.00 1.66 -13.89
CA THR A 123 4.41 0.72 -12.93
C THR A 123 4.91 -0.70 -13.14
N ALA A 124 4.92 -1.18 -14.39
CA ALA A 124 5.42 -2.51 -14.73
C ALA A 124 6.91 -2.67 -14.37
N ALA A 125 7.73 -1.64 -14.66
CA ALA A 125 9.15 -1.64 -14.30
C ALA A 125 9.37 -1.67 -12.77
N ALA A 126 8.54 -0.96 -11.99
CA ALA A 126 8.63 -0.96 -10.53
C ALA A 126 8.29 -2.33 -9.92
N VAL A 127 7.26 -3.00 -10.44
CA VAL A 127 6.90 -4.36 -10.02
C VAL A 127 8.03 -5.33 -10.37
N ALA A 128 8.51 -5.32 -11.61
CA ALA A 128 9.60 -6.20 -12.04
C ALA A 128 10.90 -5.99 -11.25
N ALA A 129 11.24 -4.74 -10.90
CA ALA A 129 12.40 -4.44 -10.06
C ALA A 129 12.24 -4.98 -8.62
N ALA A 130 11.03 -4.93 -8.06
CA ALA A 130 10.73 -5.49 -6.74
C ALA A 130 10.83 -7.02 -6.72
N GLU A 131 10.45 -7.68 -7.80
CA GLU A 131 10.56 -9.13 -7.97
C GLU A 131 12.02 -9.58 -8.20
N ALA A 132 12.80 -8.83 -8.99
CA ALA A 132 14.19 -9.15 -9.30
C ALA A 132 15.14 -9.01 -8.10
N GLY A 133 14.81 -8.16 -7.12
CA GLY A 133 15.59 -7.96 -5.88
C GLY A 133 15.62 -9.16 -4.93
N ASN A 134 15.07 -10.30 -5.32
CA ASN A 134 14.94 -11.51 -4.51
C ASN A 134 16.12 -12.48 -4.58
N GLY A 135 17.18 -12.14 -5.32
CA GLY A 135 18.25 -13.06 -5.67
C GLY A 135 19.50 -13.04 -4.78
N GLU A 136 19.73 -12.02 -3.95
CA GLU A 136 20.95 -11.93 -3.15
C GLU A 136 20.67 -11.29 -1.78
N GLY A 137 20.65 -12.11 -0.75
CA GLY A 137 20.51 -11.66 0.64
C GLY A 137 20.78 -12.80 1.59
N ASP A 138 21.98 -13.42 1.46
CA ASP A 138 22.50 -14.34 2.46
C ASP A 138 23.22 -13.54 3.54
N GLY A 139 22.82 -13.75 4.81
CA GLY A 139 23.64 -13.70 6.00
C GLY A 139 24.18 -12.34 6.44
N ALA A 140 23.50 -11.68 7.37
CA ALA A 140 24.19 -10.91 8.43
C ALA A 140 23.40 -11.06 9.75
N ASP A 141 23.90 -11.98 10.57
CA ASP A 141 23.70 -12.03 12.01
C ASP A 141 24.09 -10.66 12.63
N GLY A 142 23.18 -10.01 13.31
CA GLY A 142 23.38 -8.75 13.97
C GLY A 142 22.39 -8.63 15.13
N THR A 143 22.72 -9.29 16.24
CA THR A 143 22.12 -9.02 17.54
C THR A 143 22.40 -7.56 17.92
N ALA A 144 21.40 -6.70 17.81
CA ALA A 144 21.40 -5.37 18.42
C ALA A 144 20.33 -5.37 19.50
N ASP A 145 20.80 -5.31 20.74
CA ASP A 145 19.98 -5.03 21.92
C ASP A 145 19.46 -3.57 21.79
N ASP A 146 18.22 -3.39 21.40
CA ASP A 146 17.56 -2.09 21.37
C ASP A 146 16.99 -1.79 22.78
N GLU A 147 17.77 -1.06 23.57
CA GLU A 147 17.22 -0.31 24.72
C GLU A 147 16.31 0.80 24.17
N GLU A 148 15.01 0.67 24.40
CA GLU A 148 14.03 1.71 24.10
C GLU A 148 14.31 2.96 24.95
N ASP A 149 14.74 4.04 24.28
CA ASP A 149 14.78 5.39 24.86
C ASP A 149 13.34 5.95 24.90
N PRO A 150 12.74 6.15 26.10
CA PRO A 150 11.37 6.63 26.25
C PRO A 150 11.16 8.09 25.82
N GLY A 151 12.18 8.77 25.32
CA GLY A 151 12.15 10.18 24.86
C GLY A 151 12.22 10.39 23.36
N ALA A 152 12.40 9.35 22.55
CA ALA A 152 12.53 9.52 21.12
C ALA A 152 11.17 9.83 20.47
N PRO A 153 11.06 10.88 19.63
CA PRO A 153 9.80 11.18 18.94
C PRO A 153 9.50 10.08 17.93
N SER A 154 8.34 9.44 18.07
CA SER A 154 7.85 8.42 17.14
C SER A 154 7.95 8.93 15.70
N PRO A 155 8.52 8.14 14.76
CA PRO A 155 8.64 8.51 13.35
C PRO A 155 7.30 8.84 12.68
N PHE A 156 6.20 8.40 13.26
CA PHE A 156 4.84 8.72 12.81
C PHE A 156 4.41 10.16 13.11
N ARG A 157 4.97 10.81 14.14
CA ARG A 157 4.56 12.18 14.51
C ARG A 157 5.01 13.21 13.48
N SER A 158 6.11 12.99 12.79
CA SER A 158 6.61 13.90 11.75
C SER A 158 5.82 13.77 10.43
N ILE A 159 5.28 12.58 10.14
CA ILE A 159 4.48 12.33 8.94
C ILE A 159 3.07 12.90 9.12
N LEU A 160 2.42 12.66 10.26
CA LEU A 160 1.07 13.17 10.55
C LEU A 160 1.04 14.70 10.79
N GLY A 161 2.10 15.29 11.33
CA GLY A 161 2.18 16.75 11.55
C GLY A 161 2.17 17.58 10.27
N SER A 162 2.70 17.05 9.17
CA SER A 162 2.71 17.72 7.86
C SER A 162 1.35 17.78 7.19
N TRP A 163 0.42 16.88 7.53
CA TRP A 163 -0.89 16.79 6.87
C TRP A 163 -1.97 17.66 7.51
N HIS A 164 -1.81 18.06 8.78
CA HIS A 164 -2.76 18.93 9.46
C HIS A 164 -2.83 20.36 8.90
N HIS A 165 -1.81 20.81 8.18
CA HIS A 165 -1.80 22.16 7.59
C HIS A 165 -2.53 22.26 6.24
N LEU A 166 -2.73 21.16 5.52
CA LEU A 166 -3.38 21.18 4.20
C LEU A 166 -4.92 21.18 4.24
N GLY A 167 -5.52 20.92 5.40
CA GLY A 167 -6.97 20.82 5.57
C GLY A 167 -7.69 22.11 5.99
N LYS A 168 -6.98 23.21 6.26
CA LYS A 168 -7.58 24.42 6.86
C LYS A 168 -7.85 25.59 5.92
N GLU A 169 -7.52 25.49 4.65
CA GLU A 169 -7.70 26.60 3.68
C GLU A 169 -8.87 26.45 2.71
N ARG A 170 -9.91 25.73 3.05
CA ARG A 170 -11.17 25.79 2.27
C ARG A 170 -12.36 25.96 3.21
N ARG A 171 -12.64 27.20 3.55
CA ARG A 171 -13.99 27.70 3.82
C ARG A 171 -14.20 29.01 3.07
#